data_9f2c28b72ae1ee309a746936e6cfdc91
#
_entry.id   9f2c28b72ae1ee309a746936e6cfdc91
#
_cell.length_a   1.000
_cell.length_b   1.000
_cell.length_c   1.000
_cell.angle_alpha   90.00
_cell.angle_beta   90.00
_cell.angle_gamma   90.00
#
_symmetry.space_group_name_H-M   'P 1'
#
loop_
_entity.id
_entity.type
_entity.pdbx_description
1 polymer ?
#
loop_
_entity_poly.entity_id
_entity_poly.type
_entity_poly.pdbx_seq_one_letter_code
_entity_poly.pdbx_strand_id
1 'polypeptide(L)'
;MTQGLHTDDPAALTRHIESRFHARHSEQLPALAALAEKVETVHFGDDHVPEGLANLLQRMIGALEVHMKKEELILFPAIRKGGGPGIGTPIAVIRADHDDHAQDVAEIRRLTGDLGLPEGACRSWTALYVGLGEFISDLEEHIRLENDVLFPPFETEAAHV
;
A
#
# COMPACT_ATOMS: atom_id res chain seq x y z
N MET A 1 -8.93 -18.65 -1.85
CA MET A 1 -10.33 -18.49 -1.61
C MET A 1 -10.56 -17.53 -0.46
N THR A 2 -11.46 -16.59 -0.64
CA THR A 2 -11.69 -15.54 0.34
C THR A 2 -12.74 -15.92 1.37
N GLN A 3 -12.84 -17.19 1.68
CA GLN A 3 -13.75 -17.66 2.70
C GLN A 3 -13.42 -17.01 4.04
N GLY A 4 -14.44 -16.53 4.70
CA GLY A 4 -14.26 -15.81 5.94
C GLY A 4 -14.17 -14.30 5.80
N LEU A 5 -14.04 -13.78 4.57
CA LEU A 5 -14.08 -12.34 4.36
C LEU A 5 -15.53 -11.89 4.29
N HIS A 6 -15.98 -11.22 5.34
CA HIS A 6 -17.35 -10.72 5.44
C HIS A 6 -17.36 -9.25 5.04
N THR A 7 -17.59 -8.97 3.77
CA THR A 7 -17.60 -7.59 3.25
C THR A 7 -18.76 -6.78 3.80
N ASP A 8 -19.81 -7.45 4.31
CA ASP A 8 -20.94 -6.82 4.95
C ASP A 8 -20.74 -6.54 6.44
N ASP A 9 -19.61 -7.00 7.00
CA ASP A 9 -19.23 -6.73 8.39
C ASP A 9 -18.01 -5.81 8.42
N PRO A 10 -18.23 -4.49 8.59
CA PRO A 10 -17.12 -3.54 8.57
C PRO A 10 -16.06 -3.81 9.64
N ALA A 11 -16.48 -4.23 10.84
CA ALA A 11 -15.51 -4.52 11.90
C ALA A 11 -14.59 -5.68 11.52
N ALA A 12 -15.16 -6.75 10.97
CA ALA A 12 -14.38 -7.89 10.51
C ALA A 12 -13.46 -7.49 9.37
N LEU A 13 -13.93 -6.64 8.46
CA LEU A 13 -13.12 -6.19 7.32
C LEU A 13 -11.93 -5.35 7.80
N THR A 14 -12.11 -4.47 8.79
CA THR A 14 -10.97 -3.71 9.34
C THR A 14 -9.91 -4.64 9.91
N ARG A 15 -10.32 -5.69 10.63
CA ARG A 15 -9.38 -6.66 11.20
C ARG A 15 -8.64 -7.44 10.10
N HIS A 16 -9.36 -7.79 9.04
CA HIS A 16 -8.76 -8.47 7.89
C HIS A 16 -7.70 -7.58 7.24
N ILE A 17 -8.00 -6.30 7.04
CA ILE A 17 -7.07 -5.35 6.44
C ILE A 17 -5.79 -5.24 7.29
N GLU A 18 -5.95 -5.12 8.62
CA GLU A 18 -4.79 -5.04 9.51
C GLU A 18 -3.91 -6.29 9.44
N SER A 19 -4.52 -7.47 9.51
CA SER A 19 -3.76 -8.73 9.58
C SER A 19 -3.20 -9.16 8.23
N ARG A 20 -3.95 -8.96 7.15
CA ARG A 20 -3.56 -9.42 5.81
C ARG A 20 -2.69 -8.42 5.08
N PHE A 21 -2.96 -7.12 5.24
CA PHE A 21 -2.29 -6.09 4.45
C PHE A 21 -1.32 -5.24 5.25
N HIS A 22 -1.73 -4.65 6.37
CA HIS A 22 -0.83 -3.78 7.15
C HIS A 22 0.42 -4.52 7.61
N ALA A 23 0.25 -5.71 8.18
CA ALA A 23 1.38 -6.51 8.65
C ALA A 23 2.31 -6.88 7.49
N ARG A 24 1.72 -7.24 6.34
CA ARG A 24 2.50 -7.65 5.18
C ARG A 24 3.27 -6.49 4.57
N HIS A 25 2.65 -5.32 4.44
CA HIS A 25 3.35 -4.13 3.92
C HIS A 25 4.54 -3.77 4.80
N SER A 26 4.38 -3.87 6.11
CA SER A 26 5.46 -3.56 7.06
C SER A 26 6.66 -4.51 6.93
N GLU A 27 6.41 -5.74 6.47
CA GLU A 27 7.48 -6.70 6.20
C GLU A 27 8.08 -6.52 4.81
N GLN A 28 7.24 -6.29 3.80
CA GLN A 28 7.66 -6.22 2.39
C GLN A 28 8.56 -5.02 2.10
N LEU A 29 8.13 -3.84 2.53
CA LEU A 29 8.81 -2.61 2.11
C LEU A 29 10.26 -2.49 2.56
N PRO A 30 10.61 -2.76 3.83
CA PRO A 30 12.02 -2.70 4.22
C PRO A 30 12.90 -3.68 3.47
N ALA A 31 12.40 -4.88 3.21
CA ALA A 31 13.14 -5.89 2.44
C ALA A 31 13.35 -5.43 0.99
N LEU A 32 12.32 -4.85 0.39
CA LEU A 32 12.40 -4.34 -0.99
C LEU A 32 13.34 -3.13 -1.07
N ALA A 33 13.30 -2.24 -0.08
CA ALA A 33 14.20 -1.10 -0.03
C ALA A 33 15.68 -1.55 0.03
N ALA A 34 15.96 -2.57 0.83
CA ALA A 34 17.32 -3.12 0.94
C ALA A 34 17.75 -3.75 -0.39
N LEU A 35 16.87 -4.49 -1.05
CA LEU A 35 17.16 -5.06 -2.38
C LEU A 35 17.41 -3.96 -3.41
N ALA A 36 16.59 -2.90 -3.39
CA ALA A 36 16.74 -1.79 -4.32
C ALA A 36 18.10 -1.11 -4.14
N GLU A 37 18.50 -0.87 -2.89
CA GLU A 37 19.80 -0.28 -2.60
C GLU A 37 20.94 -1.16 -3.13
N LYS A 38 20.84 -2.46 -2.93
CA LYS A 38 21.82 -3.41 -3.43
C LYS A 38 21.91 -3.39 -4.95
N VAL A 39 20.78 -3.42 -5.63
CA VAL A 39 20.71 -3.42 -7.10
C VAL A 39 21.32 -2.12 -7.65
N GLU A 40 20.96 -0.98 -7.08
CA GLU A 40 21.48 0.31 -7.53
C GLU A 40 22.99 0.42 -7.32
N THR A 41 23.50 -0.11 -6.21
CA THR A 41 24.92 -0.08 -5.90
C THR A 41 25.72 -1.01 -6.81
N VAL A 42 25.28 -2.27 -6.93
CA VAL A 42 25.98 -3.29 -7.71
C VAL A 42 25.95 -2.96 -9.21
N HIS A 43 24.83 -2.43 -9.68
CA HIS A 43 24.63 -2.15 -11.11
C HIS A 43 24.75 -0.66 -11.44
N PHE A 44 25.45 0.09 -10.59
CA PHE A 44 25.63 1.53 -10.82
C PHE A 44 26.19 1.78 -12.21
N GLY A 45 25.50 2.62 -12.97
CA GLY A 45 25.91 2.96 -14.33
C GLY A 45 25.43 2.00 -15.40
N ASP A 46 24.84 0.87 -15.02
CA ASP A 46 24.28 -0.06 -16.00
C ASP A 46 22.99 0.50 -16.61
N ASP A 47 22.72 0.07 -17.85
CA ASP A 47 21.49 0.44 -18.51
C ASP A 47 20.29 -0.13 -17.74
N HIS A 48 19.20 0.64 -17.68
CA HIS A 48 17.93 0.24 -17.07
C HIS A 48 17.97 0.04 -15.55
N VAL A 49 19.07 0.37 -14.87
CA VAL A 49 19.11 0.32 -13.40
C VAL A 49 18.05 1.29 -12.86
N PRO A 50 17.24 0.86 -11.86
CA PRO A 50 16.15 1.71 -11.34
C PRO A 50 16.68 2.75 -10.36
N GLU A 51 17.44 3.70 -10.87
CA GLU A 51 18.06 4.75 -10.06
C GLU A 51 17.01 5.57 -9.34
N GLY A 52 17.15 5.72 -8.02
CA GLY A 52 16.21 6.45 -7.19
C GLY A 52 15.15 5.57 -6.53
N LEU A 53 15.04 4.30 -6.91
CA LEU A 53 14.03 3.40 -6.38
C LEU A 53 14.20 3.19 -4.87
N ALA A 54 15.42 2.99 -4.39
CA ALA A 54 15.67 2.78 -2.96
C ALA A 54 15.19 3.98 -2.13
N ASN A 55 15.47 5.19 -2.58
CA ASN A 55 15.02 6.41 -1.90
C ASN A 55 13.50 6.51 -1.89
N LEU A 56 12.86 6.18 -3.01
CA LEU A 56 11.40 6.17 -3.10
C LEU A 56 10.80 5.19 -2.09
N LEU A 57 11.32 3.96 -2.04
CA LEU A 57 10.82 2.94 -1.12
C LEU A 57 11.04 3.34 0.34
N GLN A 58 12.18 3.96 0.68
CA GLN A 58 12.40 4.47 2.04
C GLN A 58 11.37 5.53 2.42
N ARG A 59 11.04 6.43 1.50
CA ARG A 59 10.02 7.45 1.75
C ARG A 59 8.64 6.79 1.94
N MET A 60 8.34 5.78 1.14
CA MET A 60 7.07 5.06 1.23
C MET A 60 6.93 4.30 2.55
N ILE A 61 8.01 3.77 3.10
CA ILE A 61 7.98 3.11 4.41
C ILE A 61 7.40 4.08 5.46
N GLY A 62 7.94 5.28 5.53
CA GLY A 62 7.47 6.29 6.49
C GLY A 62 6.04 6.72 6.23
N ALA A 63 5.71 6.98 4.96
CA ALA A 63 4.36 7.44 4.59
C ALA A 63 3.30 6.37 4.88
N LEU A 64 3.58 5.11 4.55
CA LEU A 64 2.64 4.02 4.82
C LEU A 64 2.48 3.75 6.31
N GLU A 65 3.56 3.84 7.08
CA GLU A 65 3.49 3.67 8.52
C GLU A 65 2.55 4.68 9.17
N VAL A 66 2.69 5.96 8.80
CA VAL A 66 1.81 7.02 9.30
C VAL A 66 0.36 6.77 8.86
N HIS A 67 0.17 6.41 7.60
CA HIS A 67 -1.16 6.11 7.05
C HIS A 67 -1.83 4.96 7.80
N MET A 68 -1.13 3.85 8.00
CA MET A 68 -1.68 2.69 8.71
C MET A 68 -2.00 3.03 10.17
N LYS A 69 -1.20 3.87 10.82
CA LYS A 69 -1.48 4.30 12.19
C LYS A 69 -2.73 5.16 12.26
N LYS A 70 -2.96 6.03 11.29
CA LYS A 70 -4.21 6.81 11.23
C LYS A 70 -5.42 5.87 11.14
N GLU A 71 -5.33 4.79 10.38
CA GLU A 71 -6.39 3.81 10.28
C GLU A 71 -6.55 3.02 11.59
N GLU A 72 -5.46 2.47 12.10
CA GLU A 72 -5.51 1.57 13.26
C GLU A 72 -5.91 2.27 14.53
N LEU A 73 -5.50 3.52 14.71
CA LEU A 73 -5.71 4.23 15.97
C LEU A 73 -6.92 5.16 15.94
N ILE A 74 -7.38 5.59 14.78
CA ILE A 74 -8.45 6.58 14.67
C ILE A 74 -9.63 6.04 13.85
N LEU A 75 -9.42 5.73 12.58
CA LEU A 75 -10.54 5.41 11.68
C LEU A 75 -11.15 4.05 11.96
N PHE A 76 -10.34 3.01 12.06
CA PHE A 76 -10.85 1.65 12.26
C PHE A 76 -11.58 1.48 13.58
N PRO A 77 -11.09 2.02 14.71
CA PRO A 77 -11.88 1.99 15.93
C PRO A 77 -13.25 2.67 15.81
N ALA A 78 -13.32 3.79 15.09
CA ALA A 78 -14.60 4.47 14.84
C ALA A 78 -15.55 3.60 14.00
N ILE A 79 -15.02 2.95 12.96
CA ILE A 79 -15.79 2.04 12.12
C ILE A 79 -16.32 0.86 12.94
N ARG A 80 -15.49 0.29 13.82
CA ARG A 80 -15.89 -0.83 14.68
C ARG A 80 -17.02 -0.47 15.64
N LYS A 81 -17.13 0.81 15.98
CA LYS A 81 -18.21 1.32 16.81
C LYS A 81 -19.45 1.72 16.04
N GLY A 82 -19.45 1.51 14.71
CA GLY A 82 -20.58 1.81 13.86
C GLY A 82 -20.50 3.16 13.13
N GLY A 83 -19.37 3.84 13.21
CA GLY A 83 -19.19 5.15 12.59
C GLY A 83 -19.57 6.27 13.54
N GLY A 84 -20.28 7.26 13.04
CA GLY A 84 -20.72 8.37 13.86
C GLY A 84 -20.49 9.71 13.19
N PRO A 85 -20.93 10.81 13.83
CA PRO A 85 -20.76 12.15 13.26
C PRO A 85 -19.29 12.45 13.04
N GLY A 86 -18.99 13.04 11.89
CA GLY A 86 -17.63 13.45 11.57
C GLY A 86 -16.72 12.39 10.99
N ILE A 87 -17.19 11.14 10.83
CA ILE A 87 -16.34 10.08 10.29
C ILE A 87 -15.92 10.35 8.84
N GLY A 88 -16.70 11.16 8.11
CA GLY A 88 -16.35 11.51 6.74
C GLY A 88 -15.02 12.25 6.62
N THR A 89 -14.62 13.00 7.62
CA THR A 89 -13.35 13.74 7.60
C THR A 89 -12.13 12.81 7.59
N PRO A 90 -11.98 11.87 8.54
CA PRO A 90 -10.86 10.93 8.48
C PRO A 90 -10.92 10.03 7.24
N ILE A 91 -12.11 9.66 6.75
CA ILE A 91 -12.20 8.88 5.51
C ILE A 91 -11.64 9.70 4.34
N ALA A 92 -11.97 10.98 4.22
CA ALA A 92 -11.45 11.83 3.16
C ALA A 92 -9.93 11.94 3.22
N VAL A 93 -9.36 12.04 4.42
CA VAL A 93 -7.90 12.06 4.61
C VAL A 93 -7.26 10.77 4.09
N ILE A 94 -7.85 9.62 4.44
CA ILE A 94 -7.34 8.32 4.01
C ILE A 94 -7.45 8.17 2.49
N ARG A 95 -8.56 8.61 1.89
CA ARG A 95 -8.70 8.57 0.43
C ARG A 95 -7.64 9.42 -0.27
N ALA A 96 -7.31 10.59 0.29
CA ALA A 96 -6.24 11.42 -0.25
C ALA A 96 -4.88 10.73 -0.15
N ASP A 97 -4.62 10.04 0.96
CA ASP A 97 -3.40 9.24 1.10
C ASP A 97 -3.34 8.14 0.02
N HIS A 98 -4.49 7.53 -0.30
CA HIS A 98 -4.54 6.50 -1.35
C HIS A 98 -4.15 7.06 -2.72
N ASP A 99 -4.54 8.28 -3.03
CA ASP A 99 -4.13 8.95 -4.26
C ASP A 99 -2.61 9.16 -4.29
N ASP A 100 -2.02 9.54 -3.16
CA ASP A 100 -0.57 9.68 -3.04
C ASP A 100 0.13 8.34 -3.23
N HIS A 101 -0.41 7.27 -2.65
CA HIS A 101 0.14 5.93 -2.82
C HIS A 101 0.07 5.47 -4.29
N ALA A 102 -1.01 5.80 -4.99
CA ALA A 102 -1.15 5.49 -6.41
C ALA A 102 -0.08 6.21 -7.24
N GLN A 103 0.24 7.45 -6.88
CA GLN A 103 1.31 8.20 -7.54
C GLN A 103 2.67 7.55 -7.27
N ASP A 104 2.90 7.08 -6.06
CA ASP A 104 4.15 6.38 -5.71
C ASP A 104 4.28 5.07 -6.50
N VAL A 105 3.18 4.33 -6.65
CA VAL A 105 3.18 3.11 -7.48
C VAL A 105 3.50 3.45 -8.93
N ALA A 106 2.91 4.52 -9.46
CA ALA A 106 3.22 4.96 -10.83
C ALA A 106 4.71 5.30 -10.98
N GLU A 107 5.31 5.91 -9.96
CA GLU A 107 6.74 6.22 -9.99
C GLU A 107 7.60 4.95 -9.93
N ILE A 108 7.20 3.96 -9.12
CA ILE A 108 7.88 2.65 -9.13
C ILE A 108 7.86 2.06 -10.53
N ARG A 109 6.71 2.07 -11.19
CA ARG A 109 6.58 1.53 -12.54
C ARG A 109 7.43 2.29 -13.55
N ARG A 110 7.51 3.62 -13.40
CA ARG A 110 8.35 4.44 -14.27
C ARG A 110 9.83 4.12 -14.10
N LEU A 111 10.30 4.05 -12.86
CA LEU A 111 11.72 3.78 -12.56
C LEU A 111 12.15 2.39 -12.99
N THR A 112 11.24 1.43 -12.99
CA THR A 112 11.55 0.03 -13.29
C THR A 112 11.18 -0.40 -14.70
N GLY A 113 10.73 0.54 -15.55
CA GLY A 113 10.24 0.19 -16.88
C GLY A 113 9.06 -0.78 -16.80
N ASP A 114 8.11 -0.47 -15.91
CA ASP A 114 6.93 -1.29 -15.64
C ASP A 114 7.30 -2.71 -15.19
N LEU A 115 8.31 -2.78 -14.32
CA LEU A 115 8.85 -4.03 -13.77
C LEU A 115 9.44 -4.95 -14.84
N GLY A 116 9.91 -4.36 -15.95
CA GLY A 116 10.53 -5.10 -17.04
C GLY A 116 11.99 -5.41 -16.72
N LEU A 117 12.29 -6.69 -16.48
CA LEU A 117 13.68 -7.08 -16.19
C LEU A 117 14.52 -6.97 -17.45
N PRO A 118 15.65 -6.24 -17.39
CA PRO A 118 16.57 -6.19 -18.52
C PRO A 118 17.29 -7.51 -18.71
N GLU A 119 17.78 -7.75 -19.91
CA GLU A 119 18.62 -8.91 -20.19
C GLU A 119 19.86 -8.86 -19.32
N GLY A 120 20.20 -9.98 -18.70
CA GLY A 120 21.36 -10.04 -17.80
C GLY A 120 21.10 -9.60 -16.38
N ALA A 121 19.84 -9.34 -16.00
CA ALA A 121 19.50 -8.97 -14.63
C ALA A 121 19.92 -10.06 -13.66
N CYS A 122 20.57 -9.67 -12.56
CA CYS A 122 21.04 -10.62 -11.55
C CYS A 122 19.89 -11.14 -10.70
N ARG A 123 20.21 -12.10 -9.83
CA ARG A 123 19.21 -12.73 -8.96
C ARG A 123 18.53 -11.71 -8.04
N SER A 124 19.30 -10.78 -7.46
CA SER A 124 18.74 -9.74 -6.59
C SER A 124 17.81 -8.80 -7.33
N TRP A 125 18.17 -8.44 -8.56
CA TRP A 125 17.33 -7.59 -9.40
C TRP A 125 16.00 -8.30 -9.72
N THR A 126 16.08 -9.57 -10.09
CA THR A 126 14.88 -10.37 -10.35
C THR A 126 14.00 -10.46 -9.09
N ALA A 127 14.59 -10.75 -7.93
CA ALA A 127 13.85 -10.83 -6.67
C ALA A 127 13.20 -9.50 -6.32
N LEU A 128 13.89 -8.39 -6.58
CA LEU A 128 13.34 -7.05 -6.35
C LEU A 128 12.06 -6.83 -7.16
N TYR A 129 12.11 -7.10 -8.46
CA TYR A 129 10.96 -6.82 -9.33
C TYR A 129 9.79 -7.77 -9.07
N VAL A 130 10.07 -9.03 -8.77
CA VAL A 130 9.01 -9.97 -8.36
C VAL A 130 8.35 -9.48 -7.07
N GLY A 131 9.15 -9.09 -6.08
CA GLY A 131 8.65 -8.59 -4.81
C GLY A 131 7.88 -7.28 -4.94
N LEU A 132 8.33 -6.37 -5.80
CA LEU A 132 7.58 -5.13 -6.07
C LEU A 132 6.22 -5.42 -6.68
N GLY A 133 6.14 -6.38 -7.60
CA GLY A 133 4.87 -6.77 -8.21
C GLY A 133 3.89 -7.30 -7.16
N GLU A 134 4.38 -8.12 -6.24
CA GLU A 134 3.56 -8.64 -5.13
C GLU A 134 3.10 -7.51 -4.21
N PHE A 135 4.00 -6.61 -3.84
CA PHE A 135 3.67 -5.48 -2.98
C PHE A 135 2.62 -4.58 -3.63
N ILE A 136 2.80 -4.24 -4.91
CA ILE A 136 1.86 -3.38 -5.63
C ILE A 136 0.49 -4.05 -5.70
N SER A 137 0.43 -5.35 -6.02
CA SER A 137 -0.82 -6.08 -6.09
C SER A 137 -1.54 -6.07 -4.73
N ASP A 138 -0.80 -6.32 -3.64
CA ASP A 138 -1.35 -6.28 -2.30
C ASP A 138 -1.87 -4.88 -1.93
N LEU A 139 -1.10 -3.86 -2.25
CA LEU A 139 -1.49 -2.47 -1.94
C LEU A 139 -2.74 -2.06 -2.71
N GLU A 140 -2.81 -2.41 -3.99
CA GLU A 140 -3.98 -2.09 -4.82
C GLU A 140 -5.24 -2.79 -4.32
N GLU A 141 -5.14 -4.06 -3.91
CA GLU A 141 -6.27 -4.78 -3.34
C GLU A 141 -6.69 -4.18 -1.99
N HIS A 142 -5.74 -3.83 -1.15
CA HIS A 142 -5.97 -3.15 0.12
C HIS A 142 -6.77 -1.85 -0.09
N ILE A 143 -6.29 -1.01 -1.01
CA ILE A 143 -6.94 0.26 -1.31
C ILE A 143 -8.35 0.03 -1.88
N ARG A 144 -8.51 -0.96 -2.76
CA ARG A 144 -9.82 -1.28 -3.33
C ARG A 144 -10.81 -1.69 -2.25
N LEU A 145 -10.40 -2.54 -1.32
CA LEU A 145 -11.28 -2.95 -0.22
C LEU A 145 -11.72 -1.76 0.63
N GLU A 146 -10.84 -0.83 0.88
CA GLU A 146 -11.19 0.35 1.65
C GLU A 146 -12.08 1.31 0.87
N ASN A 147 -11.65 1.68 -0.33
CA ASN A 147 -12.34 2.70 -1.12
C ASN A 147 -13.72 2.24 -1.62
N ASP A 148 -13.83 0.98 -2.03
CA ASP A 148 -15.01 0.49 -2.72
C ASP A 148 -15.97 -0.29 -1.82
N VAL A 149 -15.47 -0.86 -0.72
CA VAL A 149 -16.28 -1.72 0.14
C VAL A 149 -16.44 -1.15 1.54
N LEU A 150 -15.34 -0.79 2.20
CA LEU A 150 -15.37 -0.39 3.61
C LEU A 150 -15.94 1.01 3.81
N PHE A 151 -15.49 1.98 3.03
CA PHE A 151 -15.82 3.39 3.26
C PHE A 151 -17.20 3.84 2.80
N PRO A 152 -17.75 3.37 1.65
CA PRO A 152 -18.99 3.93 1.11
C PRO A 152 -20.17 3.94 2.09
N PRO A 153 -20.44 2.88 2.88
CA PRO A 153 -21.56 2.94 3.83
C PRO A 153 -21.46 4.08 4.84
N PHE A 154 -20.24 4.40 5.27
CA PHE A 154 -20.01 5.45 6.26
C PHE A 154 -20.05 6.84 5.65
N GLU A 155 -19.69 6.96 4.39
CA GLU A 155 -19.75 8.23 3.67
C GLU A 155 -21.19 8.64 3.38
N THR A 156 -22.04 7.68 3.02
CA THR A 156 -23.46 7.92 2.79
C THR A 156 -24.15 8.39 4.07
N GLU A 157 -23.85 7.74 5.20
CA GLU A 157 -24.37 8.15 6.51
C GLU A 157 -23.93 9.56 6.87
N ALA A 158 -22.64 9.85 6.70
CA ALA A 158 -22.08 11.16 6.98
C ALA A 158 -22.73 12.26 6.13
N ALA A 159 -23.10 11.95 4.90
CA ALA A 159 -23.72 12.91 4.00
C ALA A 159 -25.15 13.29 4.44
N HIS A 160 -25.81 12.48 5.26
CA HIS A 160 -27.15 12.71 5.73
C HIS A 160 -27.21 13.41 7.09
N VAL A 161 -26.09 13.68 7.66
CA VAL A 161 -25.98 14.44 8.89
C VAL A 161 -25.89 15.94 8.61
#